data_5da7162a8094c0b59b30f239a88d7427
#
_entry.id   5da7162a8094c0b59b30f239a88d7427
#
_cell.length_a   1.000
_cell.length_b   1.000
_cell.length_c   1.000
_cell.angle_alpha   90.00
_cell.angle_beta   90.00
_cell.angle_gamma   90.00
#
_symmetry.space_group_name_H-M   'P 1'
#
loop_
_entity.id
_entity.type
_entity.pdbx_description
1 polymer ?
#
loop_
_entity_poly.entity_id
_entity_poly.type
_entity_poly.pdbx_seq_one_letter_code
_entity_poly.pdbx_strand_id
1 'polypeptide(L)'
;MILAASTAYAATSTTSVVETISKGVTVVAGSTVTSTADAAAAANAAAAAALAALPIEPVPGAISTGLKQGQGQLPRLTTNFNTNALLIPSWGTGQVANSGAPDVVGAFRFICMPGQVLRDDPIVYPGQPGKSHLHQFFGNTGANAYSTYGSLRLKGDSTCTNMLNRSAYWIPAMLDGKGKVVRPDYVTIYYKRLPESSPNCQKQGKACVMLPRGMRYIFGYNMKTGEGGHFYFNCDGPTATPGHYPDIVAAAKNCPTGNSLGVIITGPDCWDGRNLNSADHRSHVGYGSYNWDGQYVCPKTHPYILPTFTLGAWYKVDDNLDKSGEWDRSRSTWSLSSDTMPGMPMMRPGSTFHADWLGAWDDDVMKMWTDNCINKLLNCSGGDLGNGKQMKMRSDFSWDAKPRLVDIPAA
;
A
#
# COMPACT_ATOMS: atom_id res chain seq x y z
N MET A 1 3.35 39.73 26.30
CA MET A 1 4.18 38.71 27.01
C MET A 1 3.66 37.30 26.68
N ILE A 2 3.54 36.96 25.42
CA ILE A 2 3.17 35.62 24.93
C ILE A 2 3.83 35.50 23.54
N LEU A 3 5.15 35.27 23.49
CA LEU A 3 5.84 34.94 22.22
C LEU A 3 7.10 34.08 22.41
N ALA A 4 7.29 33.48 23.58
CA ALA A 4 8.48 32.69 23.87
C ALA A 4 8.26 31.16 23.97
N ALA A 5 7.03 30.68 23.79
CA ALA A 5 6.71 29.25 24.00
C ALA A 5 6.69 28.39 22.73
N SER A 6 6.69 28.98 21.53
CA SER A 6 6.54 28.20 20.27
C SER A 6 7.86 27.72 19.66
N THR A 7 8.99 28.32 20.01
CA THR A 7 10.31 27.93 19.46
C THR A 7 11.00 26.78 20.17
N ALA A 8 10.66 26.52 21.42
CA ALA A 8 11.24 25.42 22.19
C ALA A 8 10.66 24.02 21.86
N TYR A 9 9.43 23.97 21.35
CA TYR A 9 8.75 22.69 21.05
C TYR A 9 9.22 22.04 19.74
N ALA A 10 9.69 22.83 18.77
CA ALA A 10 10.20 22.29 17.50
C ALA A 10 11.60 21.67 17.63
N ALA A 11 12.42 22.18 18.55
CA ALA A 11 13.78 21.68 18.73
C ALA A 11 13.83 20.32 19.48
N THR A 12 12.88 20.07 20.41
CA THR A 12 12.84 18.81 21.18
C THR A 12 12.32 17.61 20.39
N SER A 13 11.52 17.80 19.33
CA SER A 13 11.01 16.67 18.53
C SER A 13 12.01 16.13 17.51
N THR A 14 13.02 16.93 17.11
CA THR A 14 14.04 16.52 16.14
C THR A 14 15.14 15.67 16.77
N THR A 15 15.52 15.96 18.03
CA THR A 15 16.56 15.21 18.73
C THR A 15 16.14 13.78 19.09
N SER A 16 14.87 13.56 19.44
CA SER A 16 14.36 12.24 19.83
C SER A 16 14.27 11.24 18.68
N VAL A 17 14.07 11.70 17.43
CA VAL A 17 14.01 10.83 16.24
C VAL A 17 15.39 10.32 15.83
N VAL A 18 16.42 11.12 16.03
CA VAL A 18 17.81 10.76 15.72
C VAL A 18 18.38 9.79 16.75
N GLU A 19 18.07 9.98 18.03
CA GLU A 19 18.54 9.07 19.10
C GLU A 19 17.95 7.67 19.01
N THR A 20 16.73 7.51 18.49
CA THR A 20 16.09 6.18 18.36
C THR A 20 16.63 5.38 17.18
N ILE A 21 17.18 6.03 16.16
CA ILE A 21 17.80 5.38 14.99
C ILE A 21 19.27 5.02 15.25
N SER A 22 19.93 5.71 16.17
CA SER A 22 21.39 5.71 16.26
C SER A 22 21.96 5.13 17.56
N LYS A 23 21.75 3.87 17.84
CA LYS A 23 22.80 3.22 18.65
C LYS A 23 24.04 3.06 17.78
N GLY A 24 24.81 4.13 17.64
CA GLY A 24 26.12 4.12 17.01
C GLY A 24 26.46 5.19 15.96
N VAL A 25 25.60 6.19 15.71
CA VAL A 25 25.94 7.27 14.76
C VAL A 25 25.85 8.65 15.40
N THR A 26 26.96 9.39 15.39
CA THR A 26 27.01 10.79 15.83
C THR A 26 26.64 11.71 14.67
N VAL A 27 25.56 12.44 14.76
CA VAL A 27 25.16 13.46 13.78
C VAL A 27 25.66 14.82 14.22
N VAL A 28 26.47 15.46 13.39
CA VAL A 28 26.93 16.83 13.61
C VAL A 28 25.84 17.80 13.17
N ALA A 29 25.28 18.55 14.10
CA ALA A 29 24.32 19.61 13.83
C ALA A 29 25.05 20.85 13.32
N GLY A 30 24.63 21.36 12.17
CA GLY A 30 25.19 22.58 11.60
C GLY A 30 24.46 23.07 10.37
N SER A 31 23.16 23.34 10.47
CA SER A 31 22.44 24.16 9.46
C SER A 31 21.28 24.87 10.11
N THR A 32 21.20 26.18 9.99
CA THR A 32 20.05 26.99 10.35
C THR A 32 18.89 26.70 9.36
N VAL A 33 17.87 26.02 9.85
CA VAL A 33 16.67 25.70 9.07
C VAL A 33 15.65 26.82 9.24
N THR A 34 15.21 27.44 8.16
CA THR A 34 14.39 28.65 8.15
C THR A 34 12.90 28.39 8.15
N SER A 35 12.43 27.12 7.93
CA SER A 35 11.01 26.75 7.98
C SER A 35 10.79 25.37 8.58
N THR A 36 9.56 25.11 9.07
CA THR A 36 9.16 23.78 9.59
C THR A 36 9.17 22.70 8.50
N ALA A 37 8.92 23.06 7.24
CA ALA A 37 8.99 22.16 6.09
C ALA A 37 10.45 21.76 5.77
N ASP A 38 11.38 22.73 5.82
CA ASP A 38 12.80 22.47 5.59
C ASP A 38 13.42 21.63 6.71
N ALA A 39 12.96 21.82 7.97
CA ALA A 39 13.37 21.00 9.09
C ALA A 39 12.90 19.55 8.93
N ALA A 40 11.67 19.34 8.48
CA ALA A 40 11.12 18.01 8.21
C ALA A 40 11.85 17.33 7.03
N ALA A 41 12.15 18.08 5.97
CA ALA A 41 12.90 17.60 4.82
C ALA A 41 14.34 17.21 5.22
N ALA A 42 15.04 18.05 6.00
CA ALA A 42 16.38 17.78 6.49
C ALA A 42 16.43 16.54 7.41
N ALA A 43 15.45 16.42 8.33
CA ALA A 43 15.35 15.25 9.22
C ALA A 43 15.07 13.95 8.44
N ASN A 44 14.24 14.01 7.39
CA ASN A 44 13.98 12.86 6.54
C ASN A 44 15.16 12.49 5.66
N ALA A 45 15.89 13.49 5.14
CA ALA A 45 17.14 13.26 4.40
C ALA A 45 18.24 12.65 5.29
N ALA A 46 18.39 13.13 6.52
CA ALA A 46 19.31 12.56 7.50
C ALA A 46 18.93 11.11 7.88
N ALA A 47 17.65 10.83 8.08
CA ALA A 47 17.16 9.48 8.35
C ALA A 47 17.37 8.55 7.15
N ALA A 48 17.17 9.04 5.93
CA ALA A 48 17.42 8.28 4.70
C ALA A 48 18.92 8.00 4.53
N ALA A 49 19.81 8.97 4.80
CA ALA A 49 21.25 8.80 4.75
C ALA A 49 21.76 7.82 5.81
N ALA A 50 21.21 7.89 7.04
CA ALA A 50 21.54 6.94 8.11
C ALA A 50 21.12 5.51 7.75
N LEU A 51 19.92 5.32 7.17
CA LEU A 51 19.48 4.02 6.66
C LEU A 51 20.34 3.50 5.51
N ALA A 52 20.78 4.40 4.62
CA ALA A 52 21.66 4.06 3.51
C ALA A 52 23.08 3.63 3.95
N ALA A 53 23.53 4.09 5.11
CA ALA A 53 24.82 3.73 5.69
C ALA A 53 24.82 2.37 6.43
N LEU A 54 23.62 1.80 6.68
CA LEU A 54 23.50 0.51 7.35
C LEU A 54 23.86 -0.65 6.40
N PRO A 55 24.36 -1.78 6.92
CA PRO A 55 24.70 -2.92 6.10
C PRO A 55 23.47 -3.44 5.33
N ILE A 56 23.70 -3.83 4.09
CA ILE A 56 22.70 -4.47 3.24
C ILE A 56 22.41 -5.85 3.81
N GLU A 57 21.12 -6.15 4.02
CA GLU A 57 20.68 -7.45 4.46
C GLU A 57 20.09 -8.23 3.28
N PRO A 58 20.45 -9.51 3.08
CA PRO A 58 19.79 -10.36 2.11
C PRO A 58 18.38 -10.71 2.58
N VAL A 59 17.47 -10.84 1.63
CA VAL A 59 16.15 -11.44 1.92
C VAL A 59 16.35 -12.96 2.01
N PRO A 60 15.92 -13.63 3.08
CA PRO A 60 16.04 -15.08 3.19
C PRO A 60 15.44 -15.80 1.97
N GLY A 61 16.20 -16.71 1.38
CA GLY A 61 15.81 -17.44 0.18
C GLY A 61 16.05 -16.71 -1.15
N ALA A 62 16.46 -15.42 -1.13
CA ALA A 62 16.80 -14.67 -2.33
C ALA A 62 18.33 -14.58 -2.53
N ILE A 63 18.76 -13.81 -3.57
CA ILE A 63 20.17 -13.59 -3.87
C ILE A 63 20.85 -12.87 -2.70
N SER A 64 21.94 -13.44 -2.19
CA SER A 64 22.67 -12.90 -1.04
C SER A 64 24.05 -12.35 -1.37
N THR A 65 24.54 -12.57 -2.60
CA THR A 65 25.89 -12.18 -3.03
C THR A 65 25.85 -11.04 -4.05
N GLY A 66 26.85 -10.16 -4.00
CA GLY A 66 27.01 -9.07 -4.97
C GLY A 66 25.90 -8.00 -4.89
N LEU A 67 25.25 -7.86 -3.74
CA LEU A 67 24.23 -6.82 -3.53
C LEU A 67 24.90 -5.44 -3.44
N LYS A 68 24.27 -4.45 -4.07
CA LYS A 68 24.65 -3.04 -4.03
C LYS A 68 23.68 -2.26 -3.13
N GLN A 69 24.06 -1.02 -2.81
CA GLN A 69 23.17 -0.12 -2.07
C GLN A 69 21.77 -0.04 -2.72
N GLY A 70 20.71 -0.14 -1.92
CA GLY A 70 19.33 -0.17 -2.40
C GLY A 70 18.84 -1.54 -2.86
N GLN A 71 19.66 -2.58 -2.76
CA GLN A 71 19.30 -3.97 -3.06
C GLN A 71 19.17 -4.79 -1.78
N GLY A 72 18.63 -6.03 -1.93
CA GLY A 72 18.34 -6.89 -0.79
C GLY A 72 17.12 -6.40 -0.01
N GLN A 73 17.32 -6.07 1.26
CA GLN A 73 16.31 -5.40 2.09
C GLN A 73 16.96 -4.41 3.05
N LEU A 74 16.16 -3.44 3.50
CA LEU A 74 16.59 -2.48 4.50
C LEU A 74 16.71 -3.16 5.88
N PRO A 75 17.58 -2.64 6.77
CA PRO A 75 17.73 -3.19 8.10
C PRO A 75 16.44 -3.17 8.90
N ARG A 76 16.32 -4.12 9.82
CA ARG A 76 15.21 -4.15 10.77
C ARG A 76 15.26 -2.91 11.67
N LEU A 77 14.14 -2.21 11.75
CA LEU A 77 13.94 -1.12 12.69
C LEU A 77 13.08 -1.58 13.87
N THR A 78 13.57 -1.34 15.08
CA THR A 78 12.80 -1.62 16.29
C THR A 78 11.55 -0.74 16.32
N THR A 79 10.42 -1.33 16.70
CA THR A 79 9.17 -0.58 16.91
C THR A 79 9.30 0.34 18.11
N ASN A 80 8.58 1.45 18.08
CA ASN A 80 8.43 2.37 19.20
C ASN A 80 7.17 2.09 20.05
N PHE A 81 6.61 0.89 19.94
CA PHE A 81 5.44 0.42 20.66
C PHE A 81 5.59 -1.07 21.04
N ASN A 82 4.81 -1.51 22.00
CA ASN A 82 4.79 -2.92 22.42
C ASN A 82 3.90 -3.72 21.48
N THR A 83 4.48 -4.49 20.57
CA THR A 83 3.78 -5.37 19.62
C THR A 83 2.84 -6.34 20.32
N ASN A 84 3.26 -6.93 21.46
CA ASN A 84 2.43 -7.89 22.20
C ASN A 84 1.18 -7.26 22.80
N ALA A 85 1.22 -5.99 23.19
CA ALA A 85 0.05 -5.26 23.72
C ALA A 85 -1.02 -5.01 22.65
N LEU A 86 -0.65 -5.15 21.38
CA LEU A 86 -1.53 -4.99 20.22
C LEU A 86 -2.04 -6.31 19.66
N LEU A 87 -1.72 -7.42 20.31
CA LEU A 87 -2.20 -8.76 19.97
C LEU A 87 -3.17 -9.26 21.05
N ILE A 88 -4.17 -9.99 20.61
CA ILE A 88 -5.17 -10.67 21.45
C ILE A 88 -5.26 -12.15 21.04
N PRO A 89 -5.83 -13.04 21.87
CA PRO A 89 -6.19 -14.39 21.44
C PRO A 89 -7.09 -14.35 20.21
N SER A 90 -6.79 -15.21 19.23
CA SER A 90 -7.61 -15.32 18.03
C SER A 90 -8.91 -16.06 18.32
N TRP A 91 -10.01 -15.60 17.71
CA TRP A 91 -11.27 -16.35 17.67
C TRP A 91 -11.30 -17.42 16.55
N GLY A 92 -10.24 -17.50 15.73
CA GLY A 92 -10.09 -18.42 14.61
C GLY A 92 -10.90 -18.03 13.39
N THR A 93 -10.26 -17.93 12.24
CA THR A 93 -10.89 -17.55 10.97
C THR A 93 -10.95 -18.66 9.94
N GLY A 94 -10.68 -19.87 10.38
CA GLY A 94 -10.91 -21.05 9.57
C GLY A 94 -9.82 -21.38 8.56
N GLN A 95 -9.95 -22.55 7.98
CA GLN A 95 -9.08 -23.03 6.90
C GLN A 95 -9.53 -22.42 5.57
N VAL A 96 -8.60 -22.27 4.66
CA VAL A 96 -8.93 -22.00 3.25
C VAL A 96 -9.74 -23.18 2.74
N ALA A 97 -10.95 -22.93 2.27
CA ALA A 97 -11.67 -23.92 1.50
C ALA A 97 -10.77 -24.28 0.30
N ASN A 98 -10.49 -25.56 0.14
CA ASN A 98 -9.74 -26.04 -1.03
C ASN A 98 -10.51 -25.58 -2.27
N SER A 99 -9.93 -24.64 -3.02
CA SER A 99 -10.56 -24.05 -4.19
C SER A 99 -10.58 -25.00 -5.39
N GLY A 100 -9.96 -26.19 -5.26
CA GLY A 100 -9.76 -27.10 -6.39
C GLY A 100 -8.79 -26.57 -7.45
N ALA A 101 -8.20 -25.40 -7.24
CA ALA A 101 -7.17 -24.88 -8.12
C ALA A 101 -5.88 -25.68 -7.95
N PRO A 102 -5.08 -25.86 -9.02
CA PRO A 102 -3.82 -26.59 -8.97
C PRO A 102 -2.80 -25.95 -8.01
N ASP A 103 -2.94 -24.64 -7.77
CA ASP A 103 -2.11 -23.89 -6.85
C ASP A 103 -2.96 -23.31 -5.71
N VAL A 104 -2.98 -24.00 -4.58
CA VAL A 104 -3.64 -23.51 -3.37
C VAL A 104 -2.74 -22.48 -2.71
N VAL A 105 -3.28 -21.29 -2.45
CA VAL A 105 -2.58 -20.19 -1.79
C VAL A 105 -3.10 -19.97 -0.37
N GLY A 106 -2.21 -19.73 0.58
CA GLY A 106 -2.57 -19.19 1.87
C GLY A 106 -2.83 -17.68 1.78
N ALA A 107 -3.67 -17.16 2.66
CA ALA A 107 -4.09 -15.78 2.63
C ALA A 107 -4.08 -15.13 4.02
N PHE A 108 -3.67 -13.87 4.06
CA PHE A 108 -3.82 -12.98 5.19
C PHE A 108 -4.58 -11.72 4.76
N ARG A 109 -5.61 -11.34 5.51
CA ARG A 109 -6.51 -10.25 5.15
C ARG A 109 -6.70 -9.27 6.31
N PHE A 110 -6.72 -8.00 5.98
CA PHE A 110 -7.07 -6.93 6.90
C PHE A 110 -7.70 -5.76 6.13
N ILE A 111 -8.13 -4.75 6.87
CA ILE A 111 -8.82 -3.58 6.33
C ILE A 111 -8.23 -2.31 6.92
N CYS A 112 -8.33 -1.21 6.16
CA CYS A 112 -7.95 0.12 6.60
C CYS A 112 -9.07 1.10 6.28
N MET A 113 -9.26 2.09 7.15
CA MET A 113 -10.06 3.27 6.86
C MET A 113 -9.32 4.18 5.86
N PRO A 114 -10.02 5.08 5.16
CA PRO A 114 -9.37 6.10 4.38
C PRO A 114 -8.57 7.07 5.29
N GLY A 115 -7.36 7.38 4.88
CA GLY A 115 -6.46 8.33 5.52
C GLY A 115 -6.46 9.69 4.84
N GLN A 116 -5.28 10.22 4.62
CA GLN A 116 -5.04 11.54 4.03
C GLN A 116 -5.46 11.58 2.56
N VAL A 117 -5.87 12.76 2.11
CA VAL A 117 -6.04 13.10 0.70
C VAL A 117 -5.01 14.16 0.38
N LEU A 118 -4.00 13.83 -0.41
CA LEU A 118 -2.83 14.68 -0.67
C LEU A 118 -2.43 14.62 -2.15
N ARG A 119 -1.79 15.70 -2.62
CA ARG A 119 -1.12 15.73 -3.94
C ARG A 119 0.33 15.26 -3.83
N ASP A 120 0.57 14.25 -3.03
CA ASP A 120 1.89 13.73 -2.70
C ASP A 120 2.10 12.34 -3.28
N ASP A 121 3.33 12.06 -3.65
CA ASP A 121 3.78 10.74 -4.07
C ASP A 121 5.24 10.52 -3.64
N PRO A 122 5.48 9.79 -2.55
CA PRO A 122 6.85 9.53 -2.07
C PRO A 122 7.67 8.58 -2.95
N ILE A 123 7.08 7.97 -3.97
CA ILE A 123 7.78 7.10 -4.92
C ILE A 123 8.20 7.90 -6.15
N VAL A 124 7.27 8.58 -6.81
CA VAL A 124 7.53 9.32 -8.07
C VAL A 124 8.15 10.68 -7.80
N TYR A 125 7.69 11.38 -6.76
CA TYR A 125 8.14 12.73 -6.41
C TYR A 125 8.62 12.81 -4.95
N PRO A 126 9.63 12.03 -4.56
CA PRO A 126 10.12 12.03 -3.19
C PRO A 126 10.60 13.42 -2.77
N GLY A 127 10.13 13.90 -1.63
CA GLY A 127 10.47 15.21 -1.09
C GLY A 127 9.83 16.42 -1.80
N GLN A 128 8.87 16.21 -2.72
CA GLN A 128 8.21 17.25 -3.49
C GLN A 128 6.70 17.27 -3.22
N PRO A 129 6.24 17.85 -2.10
CA PRO A 129 4.83 17.92 -1.78
C PRO A 129 4.05 18.72 -2.84
N GLY A 130 2.81 18.33 -3.09
CA GLY A 130 1.94 18.99 -4.06
C GLY A 130 2.25 18.67 -5.54
N LYS A 131 3.25 17.88 -5.84
CA LYS A 131 3.74 17.65 -7.21
C LYS A 131 2.91 16.63 -7.99
N SER A 132 2.21 15.75 -7.29
CA SER A 132 1.43 14.66 -7.91
C SER A 132 -0.01 15.06 -8.18
N HIS A 133 -0.74 14.24 -8.95
CA HIS A 133 -2.20 14.28 -8.90
C HIS A 133 -2.70 13.89 -7.50
N LEU A 134 -3.98 14.05 -7.26
CA LEU A 134 -4.55 13.82 -5.93
C LEU A 134 -4.61 12.33 -5.61
N HIS A 135 -4.09 11.93 -4.45
CA HIS A 135 -4.15 10.56 -3.95
C HIS A 135 -4.97 10.43 -2.68
N GLN A 136 -5.71 9.34 -2.56
CA GLN A 136 -6.25 8.85 -1.30
C GLN A 136 -5.26 7.88 -0.68
N PHE A 137 -4.74 8.22 0.49
CA PHE A 137 -3.82 7.38 1.27
C PHE A 137 -4.57 6.47 2.22
N PHE A 138 -3.93 5.33 2.54
CA PHE A 138 -4.33 4.35 3.55
C PHE A 138 -3.10 3.85 4.30
N GLY A 139 -3.29 3.30 5.48
CA GLY A 139 -2.20 2.82 6.32
C GLY A 139 -1.63 3.94 7.17
N ASN A 140 -0.35 4.26 7.04
CA ASN A 140 0.33 5.21 7.91
C ASN A 140 -0.30 6.61 7.87
N THR A 141 -0.72 7.12 9.02
CA THR A 141 -1.36 8.44 9.15
C THR A 141 -0.42 9.63 8.95
N GLY A 142 0.89 9.41 8.92
CA GLY A 142 1.90 10.42 8.63
C GLY A 142 2.49 10.32 7.23
N ALA A 143 1.90 9.47 6.34
CA ALA A 143 2.39 9.31 4.98
C ALA A 143 2.20 10.60 4.15
N ASN A 144 3.24 11.02 3.44
CA ASN A 144 3.29 12.21 2.59
C ASN A 144 4.49 12.12 1.62
N ALA A 145 4.77 13.18 0.86
CA ALA A 145 5.88 13.22 -0.10
C ALA A 145 7.27 12.91 0.49
N TYR A 146 7.47 13.11 1.80
CA TYR A 146 8.75 12.84 2.49
C TYR A 146 8.85 11.43 3.06
N SER A 147 7.87 10.58 2.84
CA SER A 147 7.82 9.26 3.46
C SER A 147 8.92 8.33 2.93
N THR A 148 9.57 7.67 3.86
CA THR A 148 10.55 6.60 3.65
C THR A 148 10.17 5.40 4.51
N TYR A 149 10.77 4.23 4.27
CA TYR A 149 10.61 3.08 5.17
C TYR A 149 10.87 3.46 6.62
N GLY A 150 11.97 4.18 6.89
CA GLY A 150 12.34 4.60 8.25
C GLY A 150 11.28 5.50 8.88
N SER A 151 10.81 6.53 8.16
CA SER A 151 9.81 7.44 8.71
C SER A 151 8.47 6.72 8.98
N LEU A 152 8.06 5.81 8.09
CA LEU A 152 6.82 5.04 8.28
C LEU A 152 6.93 4.07 9.48
N ARG A 153 8.10 3.45 9.71
CA ARG A 153 8.32 2.58 10.86
C ARG A 153 8.34 3.32 12.20
N LEU A 154 8.83 4.56 12.21
CA LEU A 154 9.10 5.31 13.45
C LEU A 154 8.03 6.37 13.77
N LYS A 155 7.24 6.80 12.79
CA LYS A 155 6.25 7.88 12.96
C LYS A 155 4.86 7.46 12.47
N GLY A 156 3.87 8.18 12.95
CA GLY A 156 2.46 7.97 12.59
C GLY A 156 1.83 6.80 13.34
N ASP A 157 0.55 6.72 13.21
CA ASP A 157 -0.29 5.58 13.54
C ASP A 157 -0.69 4.88 12.23
N SER A 158 -1.69 4.06 12.23
CA SER A 158 -2.24 3.42 11.04
C SER A 158 -3.75 3.62 10.97
N THR A 159 -4.28 3.86 9.77
CA THR A 159 -5.72 3.82 9.53
C THR A 159 -6.26 2.39 9.42
N CYS A 160 -5.38 1.40 9.41
CA CYS A 160 -5.75 0.00 9.38
C CYS A 160 -6.34 -0.45 10.75
N THR A 161 -6.87 -1.64 10.80
CA THR A 161 -7.44 -2.21 12.03
C THR A 161 -6.47 -2.18 13.21
N ASN A 162 -5.17 -2.08 12.93
CA ASN A 162 -4.12 -2.05 13.94
C ASN A 162 -2.87 -1.32 13.43
N MET A 163 -2.13 -0.67 14.33
CA MET A 163 -0.90 0.06 14.01
C MET A 163 0.33 -0.82 13.69
N LEU A 164 0.21 -2.14 13.77
CA LEU A 164 1.26 -3.09 13.39
C LEU A 164 1.54 -3.06 11.88
N ASN A 165 0.59 -2.60 11.08
CA ASN A 165 0.80 -2.27 9.69
C ASN A 165 0.92 -0.76 9.49
N ARG A 166 2.14 -0.27 9.38
CA ARG A 166 2.47 1.13 9.08
C ARG A 166 2.88 1.35 7.62
N SER A 167 2.66 0.38 6.74
CA SER A 167 2.83 0.59 5.31
C SER A 167 1.95 1.74 4.83
N ALA A 168 2.40 2.42 3.80
CA ALA A 168 1.58 3.37 3.07
C ALA A 168 1.08 2.73 1.78
N TYR A 169 -0.20 2.91 1.50
CA TYR A 169 -0.87 2.54 0.26
C TYR A 169 -1.56 3.79 -0.25
N TRP A 170 -1.52 4.03 -1.55
CA TRP A 170 -2.31 5.12 -2.12
C TRP A 170 -2.81 4.79 -3.52
N ILE A 171 -3.92 5.39 -3.86
CA ILE A 171 -4.58 5.26 -5.15
C ILE A 171 -5.00 6.65 -5.62
N PRO A 172 -5.24 6.87 -6.91
CA PRO A 172 -5.88 8.09 -7.37
C PRO A 172 -7.16 8.36 -6.59
N ALA A 173 -7.32 9.58 -6.10
CA ALA A 173 -8.53 9.95 -5.36
C ALA A 173 -9.75 9.90 -6.29
N MET A 174 -10.87 9.37 -5.79
CA MET A 174 -12.16 9.43 -6.50
C MET A 174 -12.74 10.84 -6.39
N LEU A 175 -13.05 11.44 -7.51
CA LEU A 175 -13.70 12.76 -7.63
C LEU A 175 -15.18 12.56 -7.97
N ASP A 176 -16.05 13.38 -7.40
CA ASP A 176 -17.51 13.31 -7.63
C ASP A 176 -17.98 14.02 -8.90
N GLY A 177 -17.06 14.69 -9.62
CA GLY A 177 -17.37 15.55 -10.75
C GLY A 177 -18.01 16.90 -10.39
N LYS A 178 -18.19 17.20 -9.10
CA LYS A 178 -18.80 18.43 -8.55
C LYS A 178 -17.90 19.20 -7.58
N GLY A 179 -16.60 18.89 -7.59
CA GLY A 179 -15.59 19.61 -6.79
C GLY A 179 -15.30 18.96 -5.43
N LYS A 180 -15.74 17.73 -5.18
CA LYS A 180 -15.43 17.00 -3.96
C LYS A 180 -14.65 15.71 -4.26
N VAL A 181 -13.95 15.23 -3.24
CA VAL A 181 -13.40 13.88 -3.20
C VAL A 181 -14.41 12.95 -2.55
N VAL A 182 -14.67 11.83 -3.20
CA VAL A 182 -15.45 10.71 -2.62
C VAL A 182 -14.46 9.81 -1.90
N ARG A 183 -14.57 9.71 -0.57
CA ARG A 183 -13.74 8.81 0.22
C ARG A 183 -14.35 7.40 0.21
N PRO A 184 -13.56 6.35 0.06
CA PRO A 184 -14.07 4.98 0.23
C PRO A 184 -14.48 4.76 1.69
N ASP A 185 -15.44 3.90 1.93
CA ASP A 185 -15.80 3.51 3.31
C ASP A 185 -14.64 2.78 3.97
N TYR A 186 -13.99 1.88 3.24
CA TYR A 186 -12.79 1.17 3.67
C TYR A 186 -12.02 0.63 2.45
N VAL A 187 -10.80 0.19 2.70
CA VAL A 187 -10.02 -0.62 1.77
C VAL A 187 -9.75 -1.99 2.36
N THR A 188 -9.98 -3.03 1.58
CA THR A 188 -9.56 -4.39 1.89
C THR A 188 -8.20 -4.67 1.29
N ILE A 189 -7.33 -5.31 2.05
CA ILE A 189 -6.00 -5.69 1.60
C ILE A 189 -5.79 -7.18 1.88
N TYR A 190 -5.42 -7.92 0.82
CA TYR A 190 -5.23 -9.36 0.86
C TYR A 190 -3.81 -9.68 0.43
N TYR A 191 -3.04 -10.36 1.28
CA TYR A 191 -1.77 -10.96 0.91
C TYR A 191 -1.97 -12.45 0.65
N LYS A 192 -1.50 -12.92 -0.50
CA LYS A 192 -1.63 -14.32 -0.93
C LYS A 192 -0.34 -14.79 -1.56
N ARG A 193 0.06 -16.00 -1.28
CA ARG A 193 1.21 -16.65 -1.89
C ARG A 193 1.07 -18.16 -1.76
N LEU A 194 1.73 -18.91 -2.66
CA LEU A 194 2.01 -20.32 -2.46
C LEU A 194 2.81 -20.52 -1.17
N PRO A 195 2.60 -21.65 -0.44
CA PRO A 195 3.42 -21.99 0.71
C PRO A 195 4.86 -22.30 0.25
N GLU A 196 5.83 -22.08 1.12
CA GLU A 196 7.23 -22.41 0.82
C GLU A 196 7.46 -23.87 0.48
N SER A 197 6.61 -24.77 0.98
CA SER A 197 6.61 -26.21 0.64
C SER A 197 6.08 -26.52 -0.77
N SER A 198 5.50 -25.55 -1.48
CA SER A 198 5.00 -25.76 -2.84
C SER A 198 6.14 -26.21 -3.78
N PRO A 199 5.92 -27.20 -4.63
CA PRO A 199 6.90 -27.58 -5.66
C PRO A 199 7.36 -26.39 -6.52
N ASN A 200 6.51 -25.41 -6.76
CA ASN A 200 6.86 -24.20 -7.50
C ASN A 200 7.84 -23.29 -6.75
N CYS A 201 7.80 -23.28 -5.41
CA CYS A 201 8.78 -22.58 -4.58
C CYS A 201 10.11 -23.32 -4.46
N GLN A 202 10.11 -24.64 -4.69
CA GLN A 202 11.28 -25.53 -4.55
C GLN A 202 12.02 -25.76 -5.87
N LYS A 203 11.49 -25.32 -7.00
CA LYS A 203 12.14 -25.48 -8.31
C LYS A 203 13.42 -24.65 -8.38
N GLN A 204 14.41 -25.19 -9.10
CA GLN A 204 15.72 -24.55 -9.27
C GLN A 204 15.61 -23.07 -9.70
N GLY A 205 16.30 -22.19 -8.98
CA GLY A 205 16.31 -20.76 -9.23
C GLY A 205 15.02 -20.00 -8.86
N LYS A 206 14.07 -20.66 -8.19
CA LYS A 206 12.84 -20.05 -7.69
C LYS A 206 12.76 -20.19 -6.18
N ALA A 207 12.21 -19.17 -5.53
CA ALA A 207 11.92 -19.19 -4.12
C ALA A 207 10.69 -18.38 -3.78
N CYS A 208 9.89 -18.87 -2.83
CA CYS A 208 8.83 -18.09 -2.22
C CYS A 208 9.42 -17.36 -1.02
N VAL A 209 9.49 -16.05 -1.09
CA VAL A 209 10.12 -15.21 -0.08
C VAL A 209 9.10 -14.32 0.63
N MET A 210 9.48 -13.77 1.78
CA MET A 210 8.72 -12.73 2.47
C MET A 210 8.85 -11.40 1.71
N LEU A 211 7.94 -10.46 1.99
CA LEU A 211 8.08 -9.09 1.48
C LEU A 211 9.36 -8.45 2.03
N PRO A 212 10.26 -7.94 1.16
CA PRO A 212 11.46 -7.27 1.61
C PRO A 212 11.15 -5.96 2.33
N ARG A 213 11.86 -5.67 3.40
CA ARG A 213 11.76 -4.39 4.12
C ARG A 213 12.15 -3.23 3.21
N GLY A 214 11.27 -2.24 3.11
CA GLY A 214 11.49 -1.05 2.30
C GLY A 214 11.20 -1.20 0.81
N MET A 215 10.66 -2.34 0.40
CA MET A 215 10.16 -2.50 -0.98
C MET A 215 9.02 -1.52 -1.25
N ARG A 216 9.04 -0.96 -2.45
CA ARG A 216 8.02 -0.04 -2.94
C ARG A 216 7.89 -0.16 -4.45
N TYR A 217 6.67 -0.05 -4.96
CA TYR A 217 6.39 -0.11 -6.39
C TYR A 217 5.03 0.50 -6.73
N ILE A 218 4.88 0.81 -8.02
CA ILE A 218 3.65 1.27 -8.65
C ILE A 218 3.13 0.15 -9.54
N PHE A 219 1.82 -0.05 -9.58
CA PHE A 219 1.20 -1.09 -10.40
C PHE A 219 -0.18 -0.63 -10.93
N GLY A 220 -0.72 -1.35 -11.92
CA GLY A 220 -1.87 -0.91 -12.69
C GLY A 220 -1.47 -0.01 -13.86
N TYR A 221 -2.32 0.94 -14.24
CA TYR A 221 -2.11 1.77 -15.40
C TYR A 221 -0.78 2.53 -15.35
N ASN A 222 -0.07 2.52 -16.47
CA ASN A 222 1.21 3.22 -16.60
C ASN A 222 1.01 4.49 -17.44
N MET A 223 1.08 5.64 -16.77
CA MET A 223 0.90 6.95 -17.41
C MET A 223 1.94 7.27 -18.50
N LYS A 224 3.10 6.59 -18.50
CA LYS A 224 4.16 6.81 -19.49
C LYS A 224 3.95 5.99 -20.76
N THR A 225 3.46 4.76 -20.65
CA THR A 225 3.29 3.85 -21.78
C THR A 225 1.86 3.78 -22.29
N GLY A 226 0.89 4.23 -21.51
CA GLY A 226 -0.54 4.07 -21.80
C GLY A 226 -1.05 2.64 -21.60
N GLU A 227 -0.24 1.77 -21.00
CA GLU A 227 -0.61 0.38 -20.73
C GLU A 227 -1.19 0.26 -19.31
N GLY A 228 -2.12 -0.66 -19.14
CA GLY A 228 -2.73 -0.91 -17.85
C GLY A 228 -3.24 -2.34 -17.73
N GLY A 229 -3.58 -2.75 -16.52
CA GLY A 229 -4.15 -4.06 -16.28
C GLY A 229 -4.13 -4.45 -14.81
N HIS A 230 -4.58 -5.68 -14.56
CA HIS A 230 -4.68 -6.28 -13.24
C HIS A 230 -5.61 -5.53 -12.28
N PHE A 231 -6.55 -4.76 -12.83
CA PHE A 231 -7.61 -4.10 -12.07
C PHE A 231 -8.97 -4.28 -12.73
N TYR A 232 -10.00 -4.13 -11.94
CA TYR A 232 -11.38 -4.11 -12.39
C TYR A 232 -12.25 -3.35 -11.39
N PHE A 233 -13.45 -3.02 -11.83
CA PHE A 233 -14.48 -2.44 -10.98
C PHE A 233 -15.57 -3.48 -10.72
N ASN A 234 -16.20 -3.40 -9.56
CA ASN A 234 -17.26 -4.31 -9.16
C ASN A 234 -18.39 -3.51 -8.53
N CYS A 235 -19.55 -4.10 -8.45
CA CYS A 235 -20.63 -3.59 -7.60
C CYS A 235 -21.08 -4.67 -6.63
N ASP A 236 -21.25 -4.29 -5.36
CA ASP A 236 -21.72 -5.17 -4.29
C ASP A 236 -22.85 -4.53 -3.51
N GLY A 237 -23.83 -5.34 -3.11
CA GLY A 237 -24.97 -4.89 -2.33
C GLY A 237 -26.29 -5.52 -2.79
N PRO A 238 -27.38 -5.20 -2.09
CA PRO A 238 -28.66 -5.90 -2.26
C PRO A 238 -29.29 -5.82 -3.66
N THR A 239 -29.01 -4.74 -4.40
CA THR A 239 -29.54 -4.50 -5.75
C THR A 239 -28.46 -4.38 -6.81
N ALA A 240 -27.22 -4.73 -6.43
CA ALA A 240 -26.07 -4.71 -7.30
C ALA A 240 -26.09 -5.87 -8.31
N THR A 241 -25.47 -5.67 -9.45
CA THR A 241 -25.03 -6.76 -10.33
C THR A 241 -23.52 -6.89 -10.20
N PRO A 242 -22.99 -7.88 -9.47
CA PRO A 242 -21.57 -8.09 -9.35
C PRO A 242 -20.94 -8.46 -10.69
N GLY A 243 -19.66 -8.03 -10.89
CA GLY A 243 -18.93 -8.35 -12.12
C GLY A 243 -17.52 -7.79 -12.14
N HIS A 244 -16.75 -8.13 -13.18
CA HIS A 244 -15.45 -7.53 -13.45
C HIS A 244 -15.61 -6.51 -14.57
N TYR A 245 -15.91 -5.27 -14.22
CA TYR A 245 -16.12 -4.19 -15.16
C TYR A 245 -14.78 -3.49 -15.47
N PRO A 246 -14.55 -3.07 -16.73
CA PRO A 246 -13.26 -2.49 -17.12
C PRO A 246 -13.05 -1.06 -16.61
N ASP A 247 -14.13 -0.34 -16.27
CA ASP A 247 -14.08 1.06 -15.88
C ASP A 247 -15.29 1.44 -15.01
N ILE A 248 -15.27 2.67 -14.46
CA ILE A 248 -16.34 3.19 -13.60
C ILE A 248 -17.68 3.27 -14.35
N VAL A 249 -17.67 3.66 -15.63
CA VAL A 249 -18.91 3.84 -16.41
C VAL A 249 -19.63 2.52 -16.59
N ALA A 250 -18.90 1.46 -16.93
CA ALA A 250 -19.47 0.12 -17.07
C ALA A 250 -19.96 -0.43 -15.72
N ALA A 251 -19.23 -0.19 -14.64
CA ALA A 251 -19.64 -0.63 -13.30
C ALA A 251 -20.86 0.15 -12.79
N ALA A 252 -20.89 1.47 -13.02
CA ALA A 252 -21.94 2.36 -12.54
C ALA A 252 -23.34 1.96 -13.07
N LYS A 253 -23.42 1.56 -14.33
CA LYS A 253 -24.67 1.03 -14.93
C LYS A 253 -25.28 -0.12 -14.14
N ASN A 254 -24.45 -0.89 -13.45
CA ASN A 254 -24.81 -2.08 -12.70
C ASN A 254 -24.80 -1.85 -11.18
N CYS A 255 -24.66 -0.58 -10.76
CA CYS A 255 -24.47 -0.21 -9.35
C CYS A 255 -25.44 0.88 -8.90
N PRO A 256 -26.69 0.52 -8.58
CA PRO A 256 -27.70 1.46 -8.09
C PRO A 256 -27.24 2.18 -6.81
N THR A 257 -27.78 3.39 -6.61
CA THR A 257 -27.57 4.17 -5.37
C THR A 257 -27.81 3.32 -4.13
N GLY A 258 -26.94 3.45 -3.15
CA GLY A 258 -27.02 2.68 -1.90
C GLY A 258 -26.21 1.38 -1.91
N ASN A 259 -25.79 0.88 -3.07
CA ASN A 259 -24.80 -0.21 -3.16
C ASN A 259 -23.36 0.32 -3.02
N SER A 260 -22.38 -0.54 -3.12
CA SER A 260 -20.97 -0.21 -3.00
C SER A 260 -20.24 -0.47 -4.33
N LEU A 261 -19.62 0.56 -4.88
CA LEU A 261 -18.69 0.44 -6.00
C LEU A 261 -17.33 0.00 -5.47
N GLY A 262 -16.88 -1.16 -5.90
CA GLY A 262 -15.53 -1.68 -5.62
C GLY A 262 -14.57 -1.28 -6.72
N VAL A 263 -13.38 -0.83 -6.32
CA VAL A 263 -12.24 -0.54 -7.21
C VAL A 263 -11.13 -1.47 -6.79
N ILE A 264 -10.89 -2.53 -7.56
CA ILE A 264 -10.02 -3.64 -7.18
C ILE A 264 -8.79 -3.70 -8.08
N ILE A 265 -7.62 -3.86 -7.47
CA ILE A 265 -6.35 -3.99 -8.18
C ILE A 265 -5.46 -5.04 -7.51
N THR A 266 -4.77 -5.82 -8.33
CA THR A 266 -3.83 -6.84 -7.85
C THR A 266 -2.40 -6.41 -8.15
N GLY A 267 -1.56 -6.41 -7.12
CA GLY A 267 -0.14 -6.10 -7.22
C GLY A 267 0.66 -7.22 -7.87
N PRO A 268 1.86 -6.91 -8.39
CA PRO A 268 2.79 -7.91 -8.89
C PRO A 268 3.26 -8.84 -7.77
N ASP A 269 3.57 -10.07 -8.12
CA ASP A 269 3.94 -11.14 -7.19
C ASP A 269 5.28 -11.81 -7.52
N CYS A 270 5.93 -11.38 -8.59
CA CYS A 270 7.26 -11.85 -8.98
C CYS A 270 8.29 -10.74 -8.78
N TRP A 271 9.45 -11.07 -8.21
CA TRP A 271 10.52 -10.13 -7.87
C TRP A 271 11.85 -10.56 -8.45
N ASP A 272 12.69 -9.60 -8.83
CA ASP A 272 14.03 -9.82 -9.39
C ASP A 272 15.04 -10.39 -8.36
N GLY A 273 14.68 -10.41 -7.06
CA GLY A 273 15.51 -10.91 -5.97
C GLY A 273 16.57 -9.92 -5.46
N ARG A 274 16.59 -8.70 -5.98
CA ARG A 274 17.62 -7.71 -5.67
C ARG A 274 17.08 -6.33 -5.31
N ASN A 275 16.30 -5.74 -6.20
CA ASN A 275 15.95 -4.33 -6.10
C ASN A 275 14.71 -4.09 -5.25
N LEU A 276 14.78 -3.11 -4.34
CA LEU A 276 13.63 -2.63 -3.57
C LEU A 276 12.79 -1.62 -4.34
N ASN A 277 13.39 -1.04 -5.38
CA ASN A 277 12.81 -0.08 -6.28
C ASN A 277 13.66 -0.02 -7.56
N SER A 278 13.06 0.20 -8.70
CA SER A 278 13.71 0.46 -9.98
C SER A 278 13.52 1.91 -10.41
N ALA A 279 14.25 2.36 -11.43
CA ALA A 279 14.16 3.74 -11.91
C ALA A 279 12.76 4.10 -12.45
N ASP A 280 12.01 3.13 -12.94
CA ASP A 280 10.62 3.27 -13.39
C ASP A 280 9.61 2.88 -12.31
N HIS A 281 10.07 2.51 -11.13
CA HIS A 281 9.28 2.07 -9.97
C HIS A 281 8.41 0.82 -10.21
N ARG A 282 8.68 0.06 -11.29
CA ARG A 282 7.87 -1.06 -11.76
C ARG A 282 8.68 -2.29 -12.14
N SER A 283 9.80 -2.13 -12.86
CA SER A 283 10.53 -3.22 -13.51
C SER A 283 11.33 -4.14 -12.59
N HIS A 284 11.38 -3.88 -11.30
CA HIS A 284 11.96 -4.81 -10.30
C HIS A 284 10.96 -5.86 -9.80
N VAL A 285 9.67 -5.68 -10.13
CA VAL A 285 8.59 -6.62 -9.86
C VAL A 285 7.84 -6.92 -11.16
N GLY A 286 7.10 -8.02 -11.19
CA GLY A 286 6.33 -8.45 -12.35
C GLY A 286 5.20 -9.39 -11.96
N TYR A 287 4.40 -9.76 -12.94
CA TYR A 287 3.32 -10.71 -12.77
C TYR A 287 3.74 -12.08 -13.28
N GLY A 288 3.38 -13.11 -12.53
CA GLY A 288 3.46 -14.48 -13.01
C GLY A 288 2.33 -14.81 -13.99
N SER A 289 2.41 -15.99 -14.56
CA SER A 289 1.39 -16.55 -15.43
C SER A 289 1.28 -18.05 -15.21
N TYR A 290 0.15 -18.62 -15.61
CA TYR A 290 0.00 -20.08 -15.63
C TYR A 290 0.69 -20.64 -16.89
N ASN A 291 1.52 -21.67 -16.67
CA ASN A 291 2.12 -22.42 -17.77
C ASN A 291 1.12 -23.44 -18.33
N TRP A 292 1.53 -24.19 -19.36
CA TRP A 292 0.71 -25.22 -20.00
C TRP A 292 0.31 -26.37 -19.05
N ASP A 293 1.07 -26.62 -17.96
CA ASP A 293 0.74 -27.57 -16.90
C ASP A 293 -0.23 -27.02 -15.86
N GLY A 294 -0.74 -25.81 -16.03
CA GLY A 294 -1.58 -25.11 -15.06
C GLY A 294 -0.86 -24.66 -13.79
N GLN A 295 0.48 -24.63 -13.81
CA GLN A 295 1.27 -24.15 -12.68
C GLN A 295 1.55 -22.65 -12.82
N TYR A 296 1.41 -21.91 -11.73
CA TYR A 296 1.76 -20.50 -11.67
C TYR A 296 3.29 -20.34 -11.66
N VAL A 297 3.81 -19.57 -12.59
CA VAL A 297 5.25 -19.39 -12.77
C VAL A 297 5.61 -17.92 -12.94
N CYS A 298 6.69 -17.51 -12.30
CA CYS A 298 7.31 -16.21 -12.51
C CYS A 298 8.25 -16.21 -13.72
N PRO A 299 8.44 -15.06 -14.39
CA PRO A 299 9.44 -14.90 -15.43
C PRO A 299 10.85 -15.22 -14.93
N LYS A 300 11.74 -15.67 -15.81
CA LYS A 300 13.14 -15.96 -15.46
C LYS A 300 13.89 -14.77 -14.89
N THR A 301 13.51 -13.56 -15.29
CA THR A 301 14.09 -12.30 -14.79
C THR A 301 13.63 -11.94 -13.37
N HIS A 302 12.51 -12.52 -12.92
CA HIS A 302 11.88 -12.27 -11.61
C HIS A 302 11.55 -13.60 -10.94
N PRO A 303 12.56 -14.42 -10.57
CA PRO A 303 12.32 -15.81 -10.19
C PRO A 303 11.74 -15.99 -8.77
N TYR A 304 11.64 -14.92 -7.99
CA TYR A 304 11.18 -14.97 -6.60
C TYR A 304 9.70 -14.62 -6.47
N ILE A 305 8.96 -15.45 -5.76
CA ILE A 305 7.52 -15.29 -5.56
C ILE A 305 7.30 -14.55 -4.23
N LEU A 306 6.66 -13.38 -4.30
CA LEU A 306 6.26 -12.57 -3.16
C LEU A 306 4.81 -12.84 -2.77
N PRO A 307 4.39 -12.55 -1.51
CA PRO A 307 2.98 -12.40 -1.21
C PRO A 307 2.37 -11.26 -2.05
N THR A 308 1.63 -11.62 -3.09
CA THR A 308 0.83 -10.66 -3.85
C THR A 308 -0.19 -10.03 -2.95
N PHE A 309 -0.36 -8.71 -3.03
CA PHE A 309 -1.52 -8.10 -2.40
C PHE A 309 -2.56 -7.62 -3.42
N THR A 310 -3.82 -7.82 -3.06
CA THR A 310 -4.96 -7.25 -3.76
C THR A 310 -5.55 -6.15 -2.87
N LEU A 311 -5.70 -4.97 -3.43
CA LEU A 311 -6.33 -3.83 -2.79
C LEU A 311 -7.71 -3.63 -3.39
N GLY A 312 -8.74 -3.55 -2.55
CA GLY A 312 -10.12 -3.27 -2.98
C GLY A 312 -10.69 -2.09 -2.18
N ALA A 313 -10.81 -0.92 -2.80
CA ALA A 313 -11.44 0.25 -2.19
C ALA A 313 -12.95 0.22 -2.48
N TRP A 314 -13.77 0.42 -1.44
CA TRP A 314 -15.21 0.29 -1.51
C TRP A 314 -15.90 1.62 -1.22
N TYR A 315 -16.68 2.09 -2.18
CA TYR A 315 -17.30 3.42 -2.17
C TYR A 315 -18.82 3.29 -2.16
N LYS A 316 -19.50 3.88 -1.18
CA LYS A 316 -20.96 3.95 -1.16
C LYS A 316 -21.45 4.81 -2.31
N VAL A 317 -22.24 4.21 -3.20
CA VAL A 317 -22.78 4.88 -4.38
C VAL A 317 -23.86 5.89 -3.99
N ASP A 318 -23.71 7.11 -4.50
CA ASP A 318 -24.69 8.21 -4.39
C ASP A 318 -25.21 8.64 -5.77
N ASP A 319 -25.99 9.73 -5.80
CA ASP A 319 -26.60 10.23 -7.02
C ASP A 319 -25.64 11.07 -7.89
N ASN A 320 -24.41 11.34 -7.44
CA ASN A 320 -23.39 12.00 -8.26
C ASN A 320 -22.72 11.02 -9.24
N LEU A 321 -22.84 9.72 -9.02
CA LEU A 321 -22.41 8.70 -9.97
C LEU A 321 -23.43 8.59 -11.11
N ASP A 322 -23.02 8.90 -12.34
CA ASP A 322 -23.87 8.69 -13.53
C ASP A 322 -24.01 7.19 -13.81
N LYS A 323 -25.24 6.71 -13.76
CA LYS A 323 -25.59 5.30 -13.93
C LYS A 323 -26.13 4.97 -15.32
N SER A 324 -26.05 5.90 -16.27
CA SER A 324 -26.55 5.68 -17.66
C SER A 324 -25.75 4.59 -18.39
N GLY A 325 -24.50 4.39 -18.07
CA GLY A 325 -23.58 3.53 -18.80
C GLY A 325 -23.02 4.17 -20.07
N GLU A 326 -23.33 5.42 -20.31
CA GLU A 326 -22.82 6.24 -21.40
C GLU A 326 -21.81 7.25 -20.87
N TRP A 327 -20.84 7.60 -21.68
CA TRP A 327 -19.86 8.60 -21.30
C TRP A 327 -19.36 9.38 -22.53
N ASP A 328 -19.28 10.66 -22.33
CA ASP A 328 -18.52 11.59 -23.15
C ASP A 328 -17.83 12.63 -22.22
N ARG A 329 -16.92 13.42 -22.75
CA ARG A 329 -16.11 14.35 -21.95
C ARG A 329 -16.90 15.51 -21.29
N SER A 330 -18.15 15.72 -21.67
CA SER A 330 -19.02 16.76 -21.10
C SER A 330 -19.81 16.26 -19.89
N ARG A 331 -19.87 14.97 -19.67
CA ARG A 331 -20.65 14.36 -18.57
C ARG A 331 -19.89 14.46 -17.25
N SER A 332 -20.55 15.05 -16.26
CA SER A 332 -20.07 15.04 -14.88
C SER A 332 -20.45 13.71 -14.22
N THR A 333 -19.46 12.98 -13.78
CA THR A 333 -19.61 11.71 -13.04
C THR A 333 -18.42 11.47 -12.13
N TRP A 334 -18.46 10.41 -11.35
CA TRP A 334 -17.27 9.95 -10.62
C TRP A 334 -16.14 9.61 -11.59
N SER A 335 -14.94 10.06 -11.26
CA SER A 335 -13.72 9.79 -12.02
C SER A 335 -12.52 9.73 -11.08
N LEU A 336 -11.45 9.12 -11.53
CA LEU A 336 -10.19 9.15 -10.78
C LEU A 336 -9.45 10.47 -11.05
N SER A 337 -8.74 10.97 -10.05
CA SER A 337 -7.90 12.16 -10.20
C SER A 337 -6.84 12.01 -11.30
N SER A 338 -6.45 10.79 -11.63
CA SER A 338 -5.54 10.45 -12.73
C SER A 338 -6.21 10.43 -14.11
N ASP A 339 -7.55 10.35 -14.18
CA ASP A 339 -8.28 10.41 -15.46
C ASP A 339 -8.22 11.82 -16.08
N THR A 340 -7.89 12.85 -15.27
CA THR A 340 -7.81 14.24 -15.71
C THR A 340 -6.48 14.86 -15.26
N MET A 341 -5.43 14.60 -16.01
CA MET A 341 -4.11 15.16 -15.75
C MET A 341 -3.92 16.49 -16.50
N PRO A 342 -3.22 17.48 -15.92
CA PRO A 342 -2.88 18.72 -16.61
C PRO A 342 -2.18 18.45 -17.95
N GLY A 343 -2.68 19.06 -19.02
CA GLY A 343 -2.12 18.90 -20.37
C GLY A 343 -2.53 17.61 -21.11
N MET A 344 -3.35 16.75 -20.49
CA MET A 344 -3.89 15.56 -21.14
C MET A 344 -5.41 15.69 -21.33
N PRO A 345 -5.97 15.13 -22.41
CA PRO A 345 -7.41 15.03 -22.53
C PRO A 345 -7.96 14.13 -21.42
N MET A 346 -9.16 14.47 -20.91
CA MET A 346 -9.84 13.61 -19.95
C MET A 346 -10.00 12.21 -20.49
N MET A 347 -9.52 11.23 -19.75
CA MET A 347 -9.65 9.80 -20.05
C MET A 347 -11.01 9.28 -19.57
N ARG A 348 -11.40 8.13 -20.08
CA ARG A 348 -12.63 7.47 -19.63
C ARG A 348 -12.55 7.16 -18.14
N PRO A 349 -13.57 7.52 -17.33
CA PRO A 349 -13.54 7.37 -15.88
C PRO A 349 -13.13 5.97 -15.40
N GLY A 350 -12.06 5.92 -14.63
CA GLY A 350 -11.51 4.69 -14.08
C GLY A 350 -10.44 4.01 -14.96
N SER A 351 -10.26 4.44 -16.23
CA SER A 351 -9.34 3.76 -17.14
C SER A 351 -7.86 3.92 -16.78
N THR A 352 -7.52 4.90 -15.94
CA THR A 352 -6.14 5.16 -15.50
C THR A 352 -5.84 4.62 -14.10
N PHE A 353 -6.63 3.68 -13.61
CA PHE A 353 -6.47 3.16 -12.26
C PHE A 353 -5.10 2.51 -12.06
N HIS A 354 -4.43 2.95 -11.01
CA HIS A 354 -3.17 2.42 -10.52
C HIS A 354 -3.15 2.49 -9.01
N ALA A 355 -2.19 1.82 -8.42
CA ALA A 355 -1.95 1.89 -6.99
C ALA A 355 -0.47 1.88 -6.70
N ASP A 356 -0.12 2.38 -5.55
CA ASP A 356 1.22 2.54 -5.05
C ASP A 356 1.34 1.96 -3.66
N TRP A 357 2.51 1.42 -3.37
CA TRP A 357 2.78 0.82 -2.07
C TRP A 357 4.21 1.06 -1.62
N LEU A 358 4.36 1.42 -0.34
CA LEU A 358 5.62 1.47 0.38
C LEU A 358 5.51 0.63 1.66
N GLY A 359 6.20 -0.51 1.69
CA GLY A 359 6.11 -1.50 2.75
C GLY A 359 6.77 -1.06 4.06
N ALA A 360 6.02 -1.11 5.16
CA ALA A 360 6.52 -0.83 6.50
C ALA A 360 5.78 -1.65 7.59
N TRP A 361 5.57 -2.93 7.34
CA TRP A 361 5.04 -3.88 8.31
C TRP A 361 5.96 -4.02 9.53
N ASP A 362 5.38 -4.37 10.68
CA ASP A 362 6.14 -4.92 11.78
C ASP A 362 6.70 -6.30 11.37
N ASP A 363 8.01 -6.49 11.54
CA ASP A 363 8.70 -7.69 11.05
C ASP A 363 8.19 -8.98 11.68
N ASP A 364 7.95 -8.97 12.99
CA ASP A 364 7.49 -10.17 13.71
C ASP A 364 6.07 -10.54 13.30
N VAL A 365 5.21 -9.53 13.10
CA VAL A 365 3.84 -9.74 12.64
C VAL A 365 3.82 -10.22 11.19
N MET A 366 4.65 -9.63 10.32
CA MET A 366 4.79 -10.08 8.94
C MET A 366 5.27 -11.55 8.89
N LYS A 367 6.22 -11.92 9.75
CA LYS A 367 6.66 -13.30 9.89
C LYS A 367 5.52 -14.20 10.40
N MET A 368 4.74 -13.77 11.40
CA MET A 368 3.62 -14.55 11.94
C MET A 368 2.60 -14.90 10.85
N TRP A 369 2.10 -13.93 10.09
CA TRP A 369 1.11 -14.23 9.06
C TRP A 369 1.71 -14.96 7.84
N THR A 370 2.99 -14.76 7.53
CA THR A 370 3.66 -15.54 6.48
C THR A 370 3.78 -17.01 6.87
N ASP A 371 4.32 -17.29 8.05
CA ASP A 371 4.56 -18.65 8.51
C ASP A 371 3.26 -19.42 8.83
N ASN A 372 2.27 -18.74 9.37
CA ASN A 372 1.09 -19.38 9.93
C ASN A 372 -0.16 -19.27 9.06
N CYS A 373 -0.33 -18.21 8.30
CA CYS A 373 -1.44 -18.09 7.36
C CYS A 373 -1.04 -18.61 5.98
N ILE A 374 0.02 -18.04 5.40
CA ILE A 374 0.41 -18.37 4.02
C ILE A 374 1.00 -19.78 3.94
N ASN A 375 2.03 -20.06 4.74
CA ASN A 375 2.73 -21.37 4.66
C ASN A 375 1.88 -22.55 5.16
N LYS A 376 0.85 -22.30 5.97
CA LYS A 376 -0.11 -23.33 6.42
C LYS A 376 -1.41 -23.37 5.62
N LEU A 377 -1.49 -22.63 4.52
CA LEU A 377 -2.66 -22.57 3.64
C LEU A 377 -3.95 -22.16 4.39
N LEU A 378 -3.85 -21.25 5.36
CA LEU A 378 -5.00 -20.73 6.06
C LEU A 378 -5.57 -19.51 5.34
N ASN A 379 -6.86 -19.26 5.54
CA ASN A 379 -7.57 -18.08 5.05
C ASN A 379 -7.76 -17.08 6.19
N CYS A 380 -6.64 -16.58 6.74
CA CYS A 380 -6.67 -15.65 7.86
C CYS A 380 -7.37 -14.33 7.48
N SER A 381 -8.32 -13.90 8.29
CA SER A 381 -9.15 -12.73 8.05
C SER A 381 -9.29 -11.94 9.36
N GLY A 382 -9.65 -10.66 9.27
CA GLY A 382 -9.84 -9.81 10.46
C GLY A 382 -8.58 -9.60 11.30
N GLY A 383 -7.39 -9.81 10.71
CA GLY A 383 -6.13 -9.69 11.42
C GLY A 383 -5.69 -10.93 12.20
N ASP A 384 -6.35 -12.08 12.01
CA ASP A 384 -5.89 -13.37 12.53
C ASP A 384 -4.51 -13.72 11.94
N LEU A 385 -3.59 -14.13 12.79
CA LEU A 385 -2.20 -14.43 12.43
C LEU A 385 -1.94 -15.94 12.25
N GLY A 386 -2.97 -16.78 12.33
CA GLY A 386 -2.91 -18.22 12.11
C GLY A 386 -2.13 -19.02 13.18
N ASN A 387 -1.76 -18.38 14.28
CA ASN A 387 -0.98 -18.96 15.38
C ASN A 387 -1.68 -18.84 16.75
N GLY A 388 -2.99 -18.66 16.77
CA GLY A 388 -3.77 -18.42 17.98
C GLY A 388 -3.76 -16.97 18.45
N LYS A 389 -3.09 -16.08 17.73
CA LYS A 389 -3.05 -14.64 17.98
C LYS A 389 -3.75 -13.88 16.87
N GLN A 390 -4.26 -12.72 17.22
CA GLN A 390 -4.95 -11.80 16.32
C GLN A 390 -4.54 -10.36 16.61
N MET A 391 -4.47 -9.54 15.58
CA MET A 391 -4.30 -8.10 15.74
C MET A 391 -5.52 -7.51 16.43
N LYS A 392 -5.31 -6.82 17.55
CA LYS A 392 -6.37 -6.12 18.28
C LYS A 392 -6.90 -4.98 17.41
N MET A 393 -8.19 -5.04 17.09
CA MET A 393 -8.84 -3.95 16.36
C MET A 393 -8.84 -2.69 17.22
N ARG A 394 -8.54 -1.55 16.60
CA ARG A 394 -8.60 -0.24 17.25
C ARG A 394 -10.05 0.15 17.55
N SER A 395 -10.26 0.83 18.66
CA SER A 395 -11.62 1.18 19.14
C SER A 395 -12.32 2.24 18.29
N ASP A 396 -11.59 3.04 17.54
CA ASP A 396 -12.09 4.10 16.66
C ASP A 396 -12.23 3.66 15.20
N PHE A 397 -12.12 2.35 14.90
CA PHE A 397 -12.32 1.83 13.56
C PHE A 397 -13.78 2.01 13.12
N SER A 398 -13.97 2.60 11.95
CA SER A 398 -15.28 2.79 11.32
C SER A 398 -15.35 2.07 9.97
N TRP A 399 -16.46 1.41 9.72
CA TRP A 399 -16.76 0.78 8.45
C TRP A 399 -17.34 1.75 7.42
N ASP A 400 -17.62 2.97 7.82
CA ASP A 400 -18.16 4.03 6.98
C ASP A 400 -17.23 5.25 7.03
N ALA A 401 -16.95 5.83 5.89
CA ALA A 401 -16.22 7.10 5.82
C ALA A 401 -17.05 8.24 6.42
N LYS A 402 -16.47 8.97 7.35
CA LYS A 402 -17.10 10.14 8.01
C LYS A 402 -16.09 11.30 8.08
N PRO A 403 -16.27 12.38 7.29
CA PRO A 403 -17.26 12.54 6.21
C PRO A 403 -16.90 11.72 4.97
N ARG A 404 -17.91 11.36 4.17
CA ARG A 404 -17.71 10.65 2.89
C ARG A 404 -17.23 11.59 1.77
N LEU A 405 -17.77 12.78 1.70
CA LEU A 405 -17.34 13.82 0.77
C LEU A 405 -16.47 14.84 1.51
N VAL A 406 -15.32 15.13 0.95
CA VAL A 406 -14.41 16.17 1.46
C VAL A 406 -14.02 17.11 0.34
N ASP A 407 -13.58 18.30 0.71
CA ASP A 407 -13.07 19.27 -0.26
C ASP A 407 -11.80 18.76 -0.92
N ILE A 408 -11.61 19.13 -2.19
CA ILE A 408 -10.32 18.92 -2.85
C ILE A 408 -9.30 19.84 -2.16
N PRO A 409 -8.22 19.29 -1.59
CA PRO A 409 -7.17 20.10 -0.98
C PRO A 409 -6.63 21.13 -1.98
N ALA A 410 -6.35 22.34 -1.50
CA ALA A 410 -5.66 23.36 -2.28
C ALA A 410 -4.33 22.82 -2.82
N ALA A 411 -3.94 23.31 -3.98
CA ALA A 411 -2.69 22.91 -4.64
C ALA A 411 -1.47 23.49 -3.92
#